data_ec777112e54d75a2237c2c97386629c1
#
_entry.id   ec777112e54d75a2237c2c97386629c1
#
_cell.length_a   1.000
_cell.length_b   1.000
_cell.length_c   1.000
_cell.angle_alpha   90.00
_cell.angle_beta   90.00
_cell.angle_gamma   90.00
#
_symmetry.space_group_name_H-M   'P 1'
#
loop_
_entity.id
_entity.type
_entity.pdbx_description
1 polymer ?
#
loop_
_entity_poly.entity_id
_entity_poly.type
_entity_poly.pdbx_seq_one_letter_code
_entity_poly.pdbx_strand_id
1 'polypeptide(L)'
;SSAASDVYKRQGNDQIRFDMTFLVMAPGMEIITLTRDSNLSRQEEVDYLNQHGYYADFTKLKYSYNVGIWGTSICGGEILDSNQGLPESAYLKHPTKTGTELLKLGFKKGEICSVNGVEYDDKVKAIQEIEKIGAAYAIGRDCHVGDTIIGIKGRVGFEAAAPMLIIGAHLSLIHI
;
A
#
# COMPACT_ATOMS: atom_id res chain seq x y z
N SER A 1 -23.08 0.77 24.95
CA SER A 1 -21.63 0.96 25.09
C SER A 1 -21.04 1.10 23.71
N SER A 2 -20.80 2.30 23.28
CA SER A 2 -20.09 2.60 22.05
C SER A 2 -18.61 2.31 22.28
N ALA A 3 -18.09 1.25 21.64
CA ALA A 3 -16.67 1.10 21.52
C ALA A 3 -16.18 2.17 20.52
N ALA A 4 -15.49 3.18 20.99
CA ALA A 4 -14.72 4.04 20.13
C ALA A 4 -13.56 3.21 19.61
N SER A 5 -13.56 2.88 18.33
CA SER A 5 -12.41 2.27 17.70
C SER A 5 -11.50 3.41 17.25
N ASP A 6 -10.40 3.57 17.93
CA ASP A 6 -9.33 4.47 17.49
C ASP A 6 -8.46 3.71 16.47
N VAL A 7 -8.55 4.10 15.20
CA VAL A 7 -7.58 3.72 14.18
C VAL A 7 -6.80 4.96 13.81
N TYR A 8 -5.71 5.18 14.51
CA TYR A 8 -4.85 6.30 14.25
C TYR A 8 -3.92 6.03 13.05
N LYS A 9 -4.03 6.90 12.04
CA LYS A 9 -3.02 7.02 10.97
C LYS A 9 -2.70 8.50 10.73
N ARG A 10 -1.44 8.85 10.87
CA ARG A 10 -0.92 10.21 10.64
C ARG A 10 -0.94 10.64 9.17
N GLN A 11 -1.40 9.79 8.26
CA GLN A 11 -1.44 10.11 6.84
C GLN A 11 -2.71 10.89 6.51
N GLY A 12 -2.55 12.12 5.99
CA GLY A 12 -3.62 13.08 5.77
C GLY A 12 -4.83 12.56 4.98
N ASN A 13 -4.63 11.65 4.04
CA ASN A 13 -5.72 11.07 3.24
C ASN A 13 -6.66 10.17 4.06
N ASP A 14 -6.11 9.30 4.87
CA ASP A 14 -6.92 8.38 5.68
C ASP A 14 -7.68 9.17 6.74
N GLN A 15 -7.05 10.14 7.35
CA GLN A 15 -7.68 10.98 8.34
C GLN A 15 -8.85 11.78 7.78
N ILE A 16 -8.70 12.39 6.60
CA ILE A 16 -9.80 13.11 5.95
C ILE A 16 -10.97 12.17 5.66
N ARG A 17 -10.71 10.94 5.22
CA ARG A 17 -11.77 9.95 4.99
C ARG A 17 -12.53 9.62 6.26
N PHE A 18 -11.83 9.42 7.39
CA PHE A 18 -12.46 9.16 8.67
C PHE A 18 -13.23 10.40 9.16
N ASP A 19 -12.61 11.58 9.16
CA ASP A 19 -13.25 12.83 9.59
C ASP A 19 -14.53 13.09 8.78
N MET A 20 -14.47 12.97 7.45
CA MET A 20 -15.64 13.15 6.58
C MET A 20 -16.72 12.11 6.86
N THR A 21 -16.33 10.85 7.07
CA THR A 21 -17.28 9.78 7.37
C THR A 21 -18.01 10.07 8.69
N PHE A 22 -17.28 10.42 9.74
CA PHE A 22 -17.87 10.73 11.04
C PHE A 22 -18.74 11.99 10.98
N LEU A 23 -18.30 13.05 10.32
CA LEU A 23 -19.09 14.28 10.16
C LEU A 23 -20.41 14.03 9.45
N VAL A 24 -20.45 13.14 8.46
CA VAL A 24 -21.67 12.84 7.70
C VAL A 24 -22.55 11.80 8.42
N MET A 25 -21.96 10.72 8.91
CA MET A 25 -22.71 9.57 9.44
C MET A 25 -23.03 9.68 10.93
N ALA A 26 -22.26 10.47 11.67
CA ALA A 26 -22.39 10.62 13.10
C ALA A 26 -22.05 12.06 13.56
N PRO A 27 -22.81 13.07 13.13
CA PRO A 27 -22.47 14.50 13.34
C PRO A 27 -22.45 14.94 14.80
N GLY A 28 -22.91 14.09 15.72
CA GLY A 28 -22.86 14.36 17.16
C GLY A 28 -21.69 13.68 17.88
N MET A 29 -20.78 12.99 17.14
CA MET A 29 -19.59 12.38 17.74
C MET A 29 -18.44 13.38 17.83
N GLU A 30 -17.79 13.39 18.99
CA GLU A 30 -16.54 14.12 19.20
C GLU A 30 -15.39 13.32 18.56
N ILE A 31 -14.57 13.98 17.76
CA ILE A 31 -13.38 13.39 17.13
C ILE A 31 -12.16 13.85 17.93
N ILE A 32 -11.52 12.93 18.64
CA ILE A 32 -10.31 13.19 19.41
C ILE A 32 -9.09 12.81 18.56
N THR A 33 -8.24 13.80 18.30
CA THR A 33 -7.07 13.64 17.39
C THR A 33 -5.75 13.82 18.13
N LEU A 34 -5.50 12.97 19.13
CA LEU A 34 -4.37 13.11 20.06
C LEU A 34 -3.01 13.34 19.36
N THR A 35 -2.72 12.61 18.30
CA THR A 35 -1.42 12.73 17.64
C THR A 35 -1.33 13.97 16.74
N ARG A 36 -2.45 14.42 16.18
CA ARG A 36 -2.50 15.71 15.44
C ARG A 36 -2.32 16.86 16.40
N ASP A 37 -2.95 16.79 17.57
CA ASP A 37 -2.96 17.84 18.56
C ASP A 37 -1.62 17.90 19.31
N SER A 38 -1.00 16.77 19.61
CA SER A 38 0.29 16.67 20.28
C SER A 38 1.49 16.87 19.35
N ASN A 39 1.30 16.66 18.04
CA ASN A 39 2.34 16.78 17.01
C ASN A 39 3.65 16.03 17.32
N LEU A 40 3.54 14.90 18.01
CA LEU A 40 4.70 14.08 18.37
C LEU A 40 5.34 13.45 17.14
N SER A 41 6.67 13.44 17.11
CA SER A 41 7.41 12.61 16.16
C SER A 41 7.33 11.14 16.57
N ARG A 42 7.56 10.22 15.61
CA ARG A 42 7.56 8.78 15.89
C ARG A 42 8.57 8.39 16.99
N GLN A 43 9.71 9.07 17.06
CA GLN A 43 10.70 8.83 18.09
C GLN A 43 10.19 9.25 19.48
N GLU A 44 9.52 10.40 19.56
CA GLU A 44 8.92 10.88 20.81
C GLU A 44 7.79 9.96 21.29
N GLU A 45 7.00 9.40 20.36
CA GLU A 45 5.98 8.38 20.69
C GLU A 45 6.61 7.12 21.27
N VAL A 46 7.72 6.62 20.68
CA VAL A 46 8.48 5.47 21.17
C VAL A 46 9.06 5.75 22.56
N ASP A 47 9.66 6.92 22.73
CA ASP A 47 10.25 7.32 24.00
C ASP A 47 9.19 7.44 25.10
N TYR A 48 8.02 7.99 24.77
CA TYR A 48 6.88 8.04 25.70
C TYR A 48 6.41 6.64 26.11
N LEU A 49 6.26 5.71 25.15
CA LEU A 49 5.88 4.33 25.46
C LEU A 49 6.90 3.64 26.35
N ASN A 50 8.19 3.79 26.06
CA ASN A 50 9.27 3.23 26.87
C ASN A 50 9.27 3.78 28.30
N GLN A 51 9.04 5.08 28.49
CA GLN A 51 8.93 5.71 29.82
C GLN A 51 7.77 5.16 30.64
N HIS A 52 6.70 4.70 29.97
CA HIS A 52 5.52 4.12 30.60
C HIS A 52 5.57 2.58 30.70
N GLY A 53 6.75 1.97 30.44
CA GLY A 53 6.97 0.54 30.61
C GLY A 53 6.48 -0.34 29.45
N TYR A 54 6.15 0.26 28.30
CA TYR A 54 5.80 -0.47 27.09
C TYR A 54 7.01 -0.61 26.19
N TYR A 55 7.61 -1.79 26.21
CA TYR A 55 8.77 -2.11 25.37
C TYR A 55 8.34 -3.01 24.23
N ALA A 56 8.53 -2.56 22.99
CA ALA A 56 8.29 -3.33 21.79
C ALA A 56 9.46 -3.20 20.82
N ASP A 57 9.60 -4.14 19.88
CA ASP A 57 10.58 -4.03 18.82
C ASP A 57 10.10 -3.00 17.78
N PHE A 58 10.48 -1.75 17.99
CA PHE A 58 10.15 -0.62 17.10
C PHE A 58 11.00 -0.57 15.83
N THR A 59 11.98 -1.46 15.65
CA THR A 59 12.81 -1.51 14.43
C THR A 59 11.97 -1.85 13.19
N LYS A 60 10.89 -2.62 13.39
CA LYS A 60 9.90 -2.93 12.35
C LYS A 60 9.03 -1.73 11.93
N LEU A 61 9.08 -0.64 12.68
CA LEU A 61 8.32 0.57 12.39
C LEU A 61 9.03 1.54 11.44
N LYS A 62 10.18 1.15 10.89
CA LYS A 62 10.93 1.97 9.91
C LYS A 62 10.09 2.27 8.67
N TYR A 63 9.27 1.32 8.24
CA TYR A 63 8.39 1.47 7.09
C TYR A 63 6.92 1.39 7.50
N SER A 64 6.09 2.13 6.78
CA SER A 64 4.63 2.02 6.85
C SER A 64 4.13 1.32 5.60
N TYR A 65 3.39 0.24 5.79
CA TYR A 65 2.84 -0.58 4.71
C TYR A 65 1.32 -0.41 4.62
N ASN A 66 0.82 -0.21 3.39
CA ASN A 66 -0.59 -0.35 3.10
C ASN A 66 -0.74 -1.46 2.07
N VAL A 67 -1.29 -2.58 2.51
CA VAL A 67 -1.47 -3.78 1.67
C VAL A 67 -2.90 -3.83 1.15
N GLY A 68 -3.04 -3.99 -0.15
CA GLY A 68 -4.33 -4.11 -0.82
C GLY A 68 -4.28 -5.12 -1.96
N ILE A 69 -5.44 -5.36 -2.58
CA ILE A 69 -5.56 -6.28 -3.71
C ILE A 69 -4.74 -5.84 -4.93
N TRP A 70 -4.55 -4.53 -5.11
CA TRP A 70 -3.80 -3.94 -6.21
C TRP A 70 -2.31 -3.72 -5.90
N GLY A 71 -1.82 -4.29 -4.81
CA GLY A 71 -0.43 -4.19 -4.41
C GLY A 71 -0.24 -3.57 -3.03
N THR A 72 1.00 -3.26 -2.74
CA THR A 72 1.43 -2.72 -1.45
C THR A 72 2.14 -1.40 -1.67
N SER A 73 1.78 -0.38 -0.90
CA SER A 73 2.58 0.83 -0.81
C SER A 73 3.50 0.79 0.40
N ILE A 74 4.71 1.31 0.24
CA ILE A 74 5.78 1.31 1.25
C ILE A 74 6.25 2.74 1.44
N CYS A 75 6.04 3.28 2.63
CA CYS A 75 6.42 4.66 2.99
C CYS A 75 7.45 4.68 4.10
N GLY A 76 8.31 5.68 4.11
CA GLY A 76 9.33 5.85 5.14
C GLY A 76 10.68 5.20 4.81
N GLY A 77 11.58 5.19 5.79
CA GLY A 77 12.92 4.65 5.60
C GLY A 77 13.75 5.47 4.61
N GLU A 78 14.54 4.80 3.80
CA GLU A 78 15.52 5.40 2.90
C GLU A 78 14.91 6.28 1.81
N ILE A 79 13.69 6.03 1.38
CA ILE A 79 13.03 6.85 0.34
C ILE A 79 12.65 8.26 0.80
N LEU A 80 12.81 8.57 2.07
CA LEU A 80 12.70 9.96 2.55
C LEU A 80 13.86 10.83 2.03
N ASP A 81 14.99 10.21 1.74
CA ASP A 81 16.12 10.85 1.06
C ASP A 81 15.96 10.67 -0.47
N SER A 82 15.98 11.78 -1.22
CA SER A 82 15.81 11.77 -2.67
C SER A 82 16.88 10.97 -3.42
N ASN A 83 18.04 10.76 -2.81
CA ASN A 83 19.18 10.04 -3.40
C ASN A 83 19.14 8.52 -3.14
N GLN A 84 18.17 8.05 -2.34
CA GLN A 84 18.10 6.64 -1.96
C GLN A 84 16.85 5.97 -2.49
N GLY A 85 16.97 4.68 -2.83
CA GLY A 85 15.87 3.79 -3.15
C GLY A 85 15.52 2.91 -1.96
N LEU A 86 14.42 2.15 -2.06
CA LEU A 86 14.11 1.12 -1.08
C LEU A 86 15.11 -0.02 -1.18
N PRO A 87 15.69 -0.48 -0.06
CA PRO A 87 16.49 -1.70 -0.04
C PRO A 87 15.62 -2.94 -0.25
N GLU A 88 16.22 -4.05 -0.67
CA GLU A 88 15.51 -5.32 -0.87
C GLU A 88 14.73 -5.77 0.38
N SER A 89 15.29 -5.52 1.56
CA SER A 89 14.67 -5.86 2.85
C SER A 89 13.39 -5.08 3.19
N ALA A 90 13.12 -3.97 2.47
CA ALA A 90 11.91 -3.20 2.65
C ALA A 90 10.69 -3.80 1.91
N TYR A 91 10.92 -4.64 0.93
CA TYR A 91 9.85 -5.28 0.18
C TYR A 91 9.30 -6.49 0.93
N LEU A 92 7.97 -6.69 0.85
CA LEU A 92 7.30 -7.81 1.53
C LEU A 92 7.40 -9.13 0.76
N LYS A 93 7.57 -9.05 -0.57
CA LYS A 93 7.67 -10.22 -1.45
C LYS A 93 9.05 -10.21 -2.09
N HIS A 94 9.78 -11.31 -1.99
CA HIS A 94 11.11 -11.43 -2.55
C HIS A 94 11.09 -12.24 -3.85
N PRO A 95 11.91 -11.88 -4.87
CA PRO A 95 11.97 -12.62 -6.11
C PRO A 95 12.49 -14.03 -5.86
N THR A 96 11.83 -15.01 -6.46
CA THR A 96 12.16 -16.44 -6.37
C THR A 96 12.51 -17.03 -7.72
N LYS A 97 12.27 -16.27 -8.79
CA LYS A 97 12.53 -16.69 -10.18
C LYS A 97 13.39 -15.68 -10.91
N THR A 98 14.11 -16.15 -11.90
CA THR A 98 14.92 -15.36 -12.84
C THR A 98 14.61 -15.78 -14.28
N GLY A 99 14.97 -14.94 -15.26
CA GLY A 99 14.73 -15.22 -16.67
C GLY A 99 13.35 -14.73 -17.15
N THR A 100 12.81 -15.42 -18.15
CA THR A 100 11.57 -15.01 -18.85
C THR A 100 10.54 -16.13 -18.80
N GLU A 101 9.29 -15.77 -18.55
CA GLU A 101 8.17 -16.69 -18.57
C GLU A 101 7.03 -16.07 -19.40
N LEU A 102 6.33 -16.90 -20.20
CA LEU A 102 5.16 -16.46 -20.94
C LEU A 102 3.93 -16.49 -20.03
N LEU A 103 3.34 -15.32 -19.80
CA LEU A 103 2.08 -15.18 -19.09
C LEU A 103 0.94 -14.95 -20.09
N LYS A 104 -0.06 -15.84 -20.10
CA LYS A 104 -1.26 -15.69 -20.93
C LYS A 104 -2.41 -15.15 -20.07
N LEU A 105 -2.90 -13.96 -20.43
CA LEU A 105 -4.05 -13.32 -19.77
C LEU A 105 -5.23 -13.27 -20.74
N GLY A 106 -6.41 -13.67 -20.28
CA GLY A 106 -7.66 -13.57 -21.03
C GLY A 106 -8.56 -12.48 -20.48
N PHE A 107 -9.16 -11.71 -21.40
CA PHE A 107 -10.11 -10.64 -21.06
C PHE A 107 -11.45 -10.87 -21.74
N LYS A 108 -12.54 -10.56 -21.02
CA LYS A 108 -13.91 -10.57 -21.56
C LYS A 108 -14.62 -9.29 -21.17
N LYS A 109 -15.07 -8.53 -22.15
CA LYS A 109 -15.72 -7.22 -21.95
C LYS A 109 -14.88 -6.25 -21.09
N GLY A 110 -13.55 -6.27 -21.26
CA GLY A 110 -12.63 -5.43 -20.51
C GLY A 110 -12.21 -5.93 -19.15
N GLU A 111 -12.76 -7.04 -18.67
CA GLU A 111 -12.40 -7.64 -17.38
C GLU A 111 -11.52 -8.86 -17.56
N ILE A 112 -10.56 -9.04 -16.63
CA ILE A 112 -9.73 -10.24 -16.57
C ILE A 112 -10.63 -11.47 -16.29
N CYS A 113 -10.49 -12.52 -17.08
CA CYS A 113 -11.28 -13.75 -16.94
C CYS A 113 -10.44 -15.02 -16.88
N SER A 114 -9.19 -15.02 -17.38
CA SER A 114 -8.36 -16.20 -17.29
C SER A 114 -6.87 -15.88 -17.14
N VAL A 115 -6.15 -16.79 -16.50
CA VAL A 115 -4.70 -16.74 -16.30
C VAL A 115 -4.12 -18.07 -16.70
N ASN A 116 -3.19 -18.09 -17.68
CA ASN A 116 -2.54 -19.31 -18.20
C ASN A 116 -3.53 -20.42 -18.63
N GLY A 117 -4.70 -20.01 -19.16
CA GLY A 117 -5.75 -20.92 -19.61
C GLY A 117 -6.69 -21.42 -18.52
N VAL A 118 -6.49 -21.06 -17.27
CA VAL A 118 -7.43 -21.32 -16.17
C VAL A 118 -8.41 -20.15 -16.08
N GLU A 119 -9.71 -20.46 -16.13
CA GLU A 119 -10.77 -19.46 -16.01
C GLU A 119 -11.08 -19.16 -14.53
N TYR A 120 -11.42 -17.90 -14.26
CA TYR A 120 -11.76 -17.38 -12.93
C TYR A 120 -13.07 -16.62 -12.99
N ASP A 121 -14.08 -17.13 -12.29
CA ASP A 121 -15.34 -16.41 -12.06
C ASP A 121 -15.11 -15.26 -11.07
N ASP A 122 -14.28 -15.50 -10.05
CA ASP A 122 -13.86 -14.51 -9.07
C ASP A 122 -12.63 -13.75 -9.56
N LYS A 123 -12.84 -12.47 -9.91
CA LYS A 123 -11.78 -11.58 -10.41
C LYS A 123 -10.69 -11.30 -9.38
N VAL A 124 -11.05 -11.33 -8.09
CA VAL A 124 -10.08 -11.16 -6.99
C VAL A 124 -9.06 -12.28 -7.02
N LYS A 125 -9.49 -13.51 -7.21
CA LYS A 125 -8.59 -14.67 -7.31
C LYS A 125 -7.69 -14.61 -8.54
N ALA A 126 -8.22 -14.16 -9.67
CA ALA A 126 -7.40 -13.93 -10.87
C ALA A 126 -6.29 -12.90 -10.63
N ILE A 127 -6.64 -11.77 -10.01
CA ILE A 127 -5.67 -10.72 -9.65
C ILE A 127 -4.62 -11.25 -8.67
N GLN A 128 -5.03 -11.99 -7.66
CA GLN A 128 -4.10 -12.58 -6.67
C GLN A 128 -3.14 -13.58 -7.30
N GLU A 129 -3.60 -14.39 -8.26
CA GLU A 129 -2.72 -15.33 -8.98
C GLU A 129 -1.71 -14.58 -9.87
N ILE A 130 -2.15 -13.54 -10.58
CA ILE A 130 -1.26 -12.70 -11.38
C ILE A 130 -0.23 -12.00 -10.48
N GLU A 131 -0.66 -11.49 -9.32
CA GLU A 131 0.23 -10.87 -8.34
C GLU A 131 1.32 -11.86 -7.88
N LYS A 132 0.93 -13.09 -7.55
CA LYS A 132 1.86 -14.14 -7.14
C LYS A 132 2.89 -14.48 -8.23
N ILE A 133 2.43 -14.61 -9.48
CA ILE A 133 3.32 -14.89 -10.61
C ILE A 133 4.29 -13.73 -10.83
N GLY A 134 3.80 -12.51 -10.90
CA GLY A 134 4.64 -11.34 -11.20
C GLY A 134 5.58 -10.96 -10.05
N ALA A 135 5.15 -11.10 -8.80
CA ALA A 135 5.98 -10.84 -7.63
C ALA A 135 7.19 -11.79 -7.55
N ALA A 136 7.06 -13.03 -8.04
CA ALA A 136 8.16 -13.98 -8.12
C ALA A 136 9.33 -13.48 -9.01
N TYR A 137 9.06 -12.53 -9.90
CA TYR A 137 10.05 -11.87 -10.77
C TYR A 137 10.36 -10.43 -10.34
N ALA A 138 9.91 -9.98 -9.19
CA ALA A 138 10.01 -8.60 -8.71
C ALA A 138 9.36 -7.55 -9.67
N ILE A 139 8.36 -7.96 -10.46
CA ILE A 139 7.62 -7.05 -11.34
C ILE A 139 6.78 -6.08 -10.49
N GLY A 140 6.64 -4.84 -10.97
CA GLY A 140 5.80 -3.84 -10.32
C GLY A 140 6.42 -3.19 -9.08
N ARG A 141 7.72 -3.34 -8.87
CA ARG A 141 8.48 -2.59 -7.88
C ARG A 141 8.92 -1.26 -8.46
N ASP A 142 8.52 -0.18 -7.80
CA ASP A 142 8.86 1.17 -8.23
C ASP A 142 8.79 2.15 -7.06
N CYS A 143 9.31 3.38 -7.27
CA CYS A 143 9.18 4.47 -6.34
C CYS A 143 8.55 5.67 -7.05
N HIS A 144 7.31 5.98 -6.68
CA HIS A 144 6.56 7.07 -7.25
C HIS A 144 6.73 8.36 -6.44
N VAL A 145 6.76 9.49 -7.14
CA VAL A 145 6.71 10.83 -6.55
C VAL A 145 5.31 11.38 -6.80
N GLY A 146 4.60 11.70 -5.74
CA GLY A 146 3.24 12.22 -5.83
C GLY A 146 3.00 13.42 -4.94
N ASP A 147 1.98 14.21 -5.26
CA ASP A 147 1.54 15.31 -4.42
C ASP A 147 0.74 14.77 -3.23
N THR A 148 1.07 15.26 -2.04
CA THR A 148 0.24 15.07 -0.86
C THR A 148 -0.86 16.14 -0.83
N ILE A 149 -1.91 15.92 -0.03
CA ILE A 149 -3.02 16.90 0.14
C ILE A 149 -2.49 18.29 0.55
N ILE A 150 -1.41 18.33 1.30
CA ILE A 150 -0.79 19.59 1.75
C ILE A 150 0.16 20.22 0.72
N GLY A 151 0.21 19.66 -0.52
CA GLY A 151 1.02 20.20 -1.61
C GLY A 151 2.52 19.88 -1.55
N ILE A 152 2.95 19.04 -0.63
CA ILE A 152 4.34 18.58 -0.53
C ILE A 152 4.51 17.32 -1.37
N LYS A 153 5.59 17.27 -2.16
CA LYS A 153 5.96 16.04 -2.90
C LYS A 153 6.40 14.96 -1.91
N GLY A 154 5.77 13.81 -2.00
CA GLY A 154 6.12 12.62 -1.23
C GLY A 154 6.63 11.51 -2.13
N ARG A 155 7.55 10.69 -1.63
CA ARG A 155 8.01 9.48 -2.30
C ARG A 155 7.39 8.26 -1.64
N VAL A 156 6.85 7.36 -2.47
CA VAL A 156 6.20 6.13 -2.02
C VAL A 156 6.71 4.99 -2.87
N GLY A 157 7.22 3.95 -2.23
CA GLY A 157 7.55 2.70 -2.90
C GLY A 157 6.33 1.82 -3.11
N PHE A 158 6.36 1.01 -4.14
CA PHE A 158 5.29 0.08 -4.49
C PHE A 158 5.80 -1.31 -4.82
N GLU A 159 4.99 -2.30 -4.46
CA GLU A 159 5.00 -3.66 -5.01
C GLU A 159 3.61 -3.91 -5.60
N ALA A 160 3.50 -3.88 -6.91
CA ALA A 160 2.20 -3.91 -7.61
C ALA A 160 2.29 -4.69 -8.92
N ALA A 161 2.60 -5.99 -8.83
CA ALA A 161 2.83 -6.84 -10.00
C ALA A 161 1.56 -7.04 -10.83
N ALA A 162 0.42 -7.34 -10.18
CA ALA A 162 -0.83 -7.59 -10.87
C ALA A 162 -1.31 -6.39 -11.69
N PRO A 163 -1.40 -5.16 -11.14
CA PRO A 163 -1.83 -4.02 -11.94
C PRO A 163 -0.88 -3.72 -13.10
N MET A 164 0.43 -3.82 -12.90
CA MET A 164 1.40 -3.59 -13.98
C MET A 164 1.19 -4.58 -15.14
N LEU A 165 1.01 -5.86 -14.84
CA LEU A 165 0.78 -6.90 -15.86
C LEU A 165 -0.59 -6.78 -16.52
N ILE A 166 -1.65 -6.58 -15.73
CA ILE A 166 -3.04 -6.49 -16.23
C ILE A 166 -3.22 -5.23 -17.09
N ILE A 167 -2.78 -4.08 -16.58
CA ILE A 167 -2.94 -2.80 -17.29
C ILE A 167 -2.11 -2.81 -18.59
N GLY A 168 -0.86 -3.28 -18.51
CA GLY A 168 0.01 -3.39 -19.70
C GLY A 168 -0.59 -4.30 -20.78
N ALA A 169 -1.08 -5.47 -20.39
CA ALA A 169 -1.73 -6.40 -21.32
C ALA A 169 -3.04 -5.84 -21.89
N HIS A 170 -3.87 -5.21 -21.05
CA HIS A 170 -5.14 -4.64 -21.47
C HIS A 170 -4.95 -3.46 -22.44
N LEU A 171 -4.00 -2.57 -22.16
CA LEU A 171 -3.66 -1.47 -23.07
C LEU A 171 -3.16 -1.99 -24.42
N SER A 172 -2.38 -3.06 -24.44
CA SER A 172 -1.94 -3.69 -25.69
C SER A 172 -3.11 -4.20 -26.53
N LEU A 173 -4.19 -4.69 -25.91
CA LEU A 173 -5.39 -5.11 -26.63
C LEU A 173 -6.16 -3.93 -27.25
N ILE A 174 -6.16 -2.77 -26.61
CA ILE A 174 -6.84 -1.57 -27.13
C ILE A 174 -6.18 -1.07 -28.41
N HIS A 175 -4.86 -1.25 -28.55
CA HIS A 175 -4.12 -0.85 -29.74
C HIS A 175 -4.25 -1.81 -30.93
N ILE A 176 -4.81 -2.99 -30.73
CA ILE A 176 -5.06 -3.98 -31.79
C ILE A 176 -6.40 -3.69 -32.46
#